data_6c4f7c57898cf8eaf34684e119380600
#
_entry.id   6c4f7c57898cf8eaf34684e119380600
#
_cell.length_a   1.000
_cell.length_b   1.000
_cell.length_c   1.000
_cell.angle_alpha   90.00
_cell.angle_beta   90.00
_cell.angle_gamma   90.00
#
_symmetry.space_group_name_H-M   'P 1'
#
loop_
_entity.id
_entity.type
_entity.pdbx_description
1 polymer ?
#
loop_
_entity_poly.entity_id
_entity_poly.type
_entity_poly.pdbx_seq_one_letter_code
_entity_poly.pdbx_strand_id
1 'polypeptide(L)'
;MNLHKLKNLIENSKRPVVLAGSGIGISRTEKELLKFINKNSIPIVTAWAHDIYPNNDKYYYGRQGAIGNRVGNFVVQYADLVLVLGSRLNIRQTSYNWKEFAKNAIIVSVDIDSLELKKNLIHIDYKIQMDLKIFFKNFNKIKIKTIDKSKNLKWFKWIDWCNYIKKEFTPKIEDYKIYQKKINVYHFIINLFKLFKKDEIIVAADGAATVVPSQVGYLNKRNKFIANSGSASMGFELPGAIGASIANR
;
A
#
# COMPACT_ATOMS: atom_id res chain seq x y z
N MET A 1 16.54 -3.23 -15.95
CA MET A 1 15.56 -4.05 -16.71
C MET A 1 14.76 -3.14 -17.62
N ASN A 2 14.39 -3.56 -18.85
CA ASN A 2 13.50 -2.80 -19.70
C ASN A 2 12.00 -3.11 -19.39
N LEU A 3 11.10 -2.21 -19.80
CA LEU A 3 9.67 -2.31 -19.48
C LEU A 3 8.95 -3.47 -20.18
N HIS A 4 9.46 -3.97 -21.31
CA HIS A 4 8.93 -5.16 -21.98
C HIS A 4 9.21 -6.44 -21.18
N LYS A 5 10.38 -6.54 -20.54
CA LYS A 5 10.67 -7.65 -19.64
C LYS A 5 9.74 -7.62 -18.42
N LEU A 6 9.47 -6.44 -17.85
CA LEU A 6 8.49 -6.29 -16.78
C LEU A 6 7.09 -6.74 -17.21
N LYS A 7 6.64 -6.32 -18.41
CA LYS A 7 5.37 -6.79 -18.99
C LYS A 7 5.32 -8.31 -19.01
N ASN A 8 6.36 -8.96 -19.53
CA ASN A 8 6.41 -10.43 -19.63
C ASN A 8 6.37 -11.10 -18.25
N LEU A 9 7.04 -10.55 -17.24
CA LEU A 9 6.96 -11.05 -15.86
C LEU A 9 5.54 -10.97 -15.32
N ILE A 10 4.85 -9.84 -15.52
CA ILE A 10 3.46 -9.68 -15.09
C ILE A 10 2.55 -10.67 -15.84
N GLU A 11 2.73 -10.81 -17.14
CA GLU A 11 1.91 -11.74 -17.96
C GLU A 11 2.15 -13.21 -17.59
N ASN A 12 3.33 -13.58 -17.11
CA ASN A 12 3.65 -14.96 -16.72
C ASN A 12 3.34 -15.26 -15.26
N SER A 13 3.12 -14.26 -14.43
CA SER A 13 2.76 -14.46 -13.03
C SER A 13 1.33 -15.01 -12.88
N LYS A 14 1.11 -15.74 -11.80
CA LYS A 14 -0.20 -16.29 -11.39
C LYS A 14 -0.81 -15.45 -10.27
N ARG A 15 0.01 -14.83 -9.44
CA ARG A 15 -0.39 -14.08 -8.24
C ARG A 15 0.38 -12.76 -8.13
N PRO A 16 0.24 -11.85 -9.14
CA PRO A 16 0.91 -10.57 -9.08
C PRO A 16 0.29 -9.66 -8.03
N VAL A 17 1.12 -8.83 -7.40
CA VAL A 17 0.68 -7.73 -6.53
C VAL A 17 1.52 -6.49 -6.76
N VAL A 18 0.90 -5.33 -6.70
CA VAL A 18 1.60 -4.05 -6.64
C VAL A 18 1.74 -3.63 -5.18
N LEU A 19 2.94 -3.26 -4.77
CA LEU A 19 3.23 -2.64 -3.48
C LEU A 19 3.61 -1.18 -3.73
N ALA A 20 2.72 -0.26 -3.40
CA ALA A 20 2.92 1.17 -3.61
C ALA A 20 3.42 1.86 -2.34
N GLY A 21 4.48 2.64 -2.46
CA GLY A 21 5.05 3.43 -1.37
C GLY A 21 4.80 4.93 -1.50
N SER A 22 5.36 5.71 -0.58
CA SER A 22 5.23 7.18 -0.53
C SER A 22 5.76 7.89 -1.77
N GLY A 23 6.65 7.25 -2.54
CA GLY A 23 7.12 7.76 -3.82
C GLY A 23 5.99 8.07 -4.82
N ILE A 24 4.85 7.38 -4.72
CA ILE A 24 3.64 7.67 -5.52
C ILE A 24 3.11 9.09 -5.22
N GLY A 25 2.95 9.44 -3.94
CA GLY A 25 2.49 10.77 -3.53
C GLY A 25 3.54 11.85 -3.82
N ILE A 26 4.82 11.57 -3.55
CA ILE A 26 5.94 12.49 -3.82
C ILE A 26 6.02 12.82 -5.33
N SER A 27 5.86 11.83 -6.18
CA SER A 27 5.85 12.01 -7.64
C SER A 27 4.51 12.52 -8.19
N ARG A 28 3.45 12.62 -7.37
CA ARG A 28 2.08 13.00 -7.75
C ARG A 28 1.52 12.11 -8.86
N THR A 29 1.69 10.78 -8.73
CA THR A 29 1.28 9.79 -9.73
C THR A 29 0.15 8.88 -9.26
N GLU A 30 -0.66 9.34 -8.31
CA GLU A 30 -1.80 8.58 -7.74
C GLU A 30 -2.85 8.25 -8.80
N LYS A 31 -3.11 9.19 -9.74
CA LYS A 31 -4.08 8.99 -10.84
C LYS A 31 -3.58 7.93 -11.83
N GLU A 32 -2.30 7.98 -12.15
CA GLU A 32 -1.63 7.03 -13.06
C GLU A 32 -1.59 5.63 -12.45
N LEU A 33 -1.31 5.53 -11.15
CA LEU A 33 -1.35 4.27 -10.40
C LEU A 33 -2.77 3.69 -10.43
N LEU A 34 -3.79 4.48 -10.10
CA LEU A 34 -5.18 4.04 -10.11
C LEU A 34 -5.59 3.54 -11.51
N LYS A 35 -5.21 4.29 -12.57
CA LYS A 35 -5.43 3.89 -13.96
C LYS A 35 -4.74 2.56 -14.28
N PHE A 36 -3.48 2.40 -13.85
CA PHE A 36 -2.71 1.18 -14.06
C PHE A 36 -3.37 -0.05 -13.41
N ILE A 37 -3.76 0.07 -12.14
CA ILE A 37 -4.40 -1.00 -11.38
C ILE A 37 -5.72 -1.40 -12.02
N ASN A 38 -6.61 -0.43 -12.29
CA ASN A 38 -7.94 -0.73 -12.85
C ASN A 38 -7.87 -1.29 -14.27
N LYS A 39 -6.98 -0.76 -15.11
CA LYS A 39 -6.77 -1.27 -16.48
C LYS A 39 -6.32 -2.73 -16.49
N ASN A 40 -5.49 -3.10 -15.54
CA ASN A 40 -4.84 -4.42 -15.54
C ASN A 40 -5.44 -5.39 -14.51
N SER A 41 -6.37 -4.93 -13.66
CA SER A 41 -7.02 -5.76 -12.63
C SER A 41 -6.02 -6.48 -11.71
N ILE A 42 -4.97 -5.77 -11.27
CA ILE A 42 -3.93 -6.32 -10.41
C ILE A 42 -4.21 -5.92 -8.95
N PRO A 43 -4.17 -6.86 -7.98
CA PRO A 43 -4.21 -6.53 -6.57
C PRO A 43 -3.14 -5.52 -6.16
N ILE A 44 -3.52 -4.58 -5.29
CA ILE A 44 -2.61 -3.58 -4.74
C ILE A 44 -2.65 -3.56 -3.22
N VAL A 45 -1.48 -3.43 -2.63
CA VAL A 45 -1.28 -3.06 -1.23
C VAL A 45 -0.45 -1.78 -1.16
N THR A 46 -0.62 -1.02 -0.11
CA THR A 46 0.24 0.14 0.12
C THR A 46 1.23 -0.14 1.25
N ALA A 47 2.35 0.54 1.18
CA ALA A 47 3.21 0.72 2.34
C ALA A 47 2.49 1.59 3.39
N TRP A 48 3.21 2.27 4.24
CA TRP A 48 2.65 3.10 5.30
C TRP A 48 1.96 4.41 4.82
N ALA A 49 1.94 4.65 3.53
CA ALA A 49 1.26 5.81 2.96
C ALA A 49 -0.25 5.55 2.86
N HIS A 50 -1.03 6.31 3.59
CA HIS A 50 -2.47 6.11 3.74
C HIS A 50 -3.28 6.63 2.57
N ASP A 51 -2.85 7.73 1.98
CA ASP A 51 -3.63 8.58 1.08
C ASP A 51 -3.21 8.49 -0.39
N ILE A 52 -2.32 7.56 -0.73
CA ILE A 52 -1.83 7.38 -2.10
C ILE A 52 -2.73 6.52 -3.00
N TYR A 53 -3.69 5.79 -2.40
CA TYR A 53 -4.61 4.94 -3.12
C TYR A 53 -5.97 4.85 -2.41
N PRO A 54 -7.11 4.86 -3.15
CA PRO A 54 -8.45 4.77 -2.55
C PRO A 54 -8.64 3.47 -1.76
N ASN A 55 -8.94 3.57 -0.47
CA ASN A 55 -9.07 2.38 0.38
C ASN A 55 -10.35 1.57 0.10
N ASN A 56 -11.33 2.15 -0.58
CA ASN A 56 -12.57 1.49 -1.00
C ASN A 56 -12.50 0.88 -2.42
N ASP A 57 -11.34 0.95 -3.08
CA ASP A 57 -11.18 0.32 -4.40
C ASP A 57 -11.23 -1.21 -4.28
N LYS A 58 -11.82 -1.85 -5.29
CA LYS A 58 -12.02 -3.31 -5.31
C LYS A 58 -10.73 -4.12 -5.36
N TYR A 59 -9.65 -3.53 -5.86
CA TYR A 59 -8.34 -4.16 -5.94
C TYR A 59 -7.42 -3.80 -4.76
N TYR A 60 -7.89 -2.98 -3.82
CA TYR A 60 -7.13 -2.62 -2.64
C TYR A 60 -7.26 -3.64 -1.52
N TYR A 61 -6.13 -4.17 -1.07
CA TYR A 61 -6.05 -5.20 -0.04
C TYR A 61 -5.30 -4.74 1.22
N GLY A 62 -5.28 -3.45 1.46
CA GLY A 62 -4.76 -2.88 2.71
C GLY A 62 -3.27 -2.55 2.67
N ARG A 63 -2.68 -2.54 3.85
CA ARG A 63 -1.27 -2.13 4.07
C ARG A 63 -0.47 -3.31 4.57
N GLN A 64 0.71 -3.49 4.02
CA GLN A 64 1.62 -4.54 4.46
C GLN A 64 2.67 -3.98 5.45
N GLY A 65 3.31 -4.87 6.22
CA GLY A 65 4.34 -4.56 7.18
C GLY A 65 3.94 -4.83 8.63
N ALA A 66 4.86 -4.58 9.56
CA ALA A 66 4.66 -4.83 11.00
C ALA A 66 3.50 -4.01 11.57
N ILE A 67 3.21 -2.85 11.00
CA ILE A 67 2.10 -1.98 11.38
C ILE A 67 0.96 -1.98 10.36
N GLY A 68 1.08 -2.82 9.34
CA GLY A 68 0.02 -3.08 8.38
C GLY A 68 -1.08 -3.99 8.94
N ASN A 69 -1.98 -4.40 8.09
CA ASN A 69 -3.04 -5.34 8.44
C ASN A 69 -2.72 -6.76 7.93
N ARG A 70 -3.41 -7.75 8.48
CA ARG A 70 -3.22 -9.16 8.09
C ARG A 70 -3.46 -9.39 6.60
N VAL A 71 -4.47 -8.73 6.02
CA VAL A 71 -4.83 -8.88 4.60
C VAL A 71 -3.66 -8.47 3.70
N GLY A 72 -3.10 -7.26 3.91
CA GLY A 72 -1.96 -6.79 3.14
C GLY A 72 -0.74 -7.69 3.28
N ASN A 73 -0.47 -8.18 4.49
CA ASN A 73 0.63 -9.10 4.75
C ASN A 73 0.44 -10.44 4.03
N PHE A 74 -0.74 -11.04 4.08
CA PHE A 74 -1.03 -12.29 3.37
C PHE A 74 -0.91 -12.12 1.87
N VAL A 75 -1.48 -11.05 1.30
CA VAL A 75 -1.43 -10.81 -0.15
C VAL A 75 0.01 -10.67 -0.65
N VAL A 76 0.88 -9.96 0.07
CA VAL A 76 2.30 -9.86 -0.32
C VAL A 76 3.02 -11.20 -0.15
N GLN A 77 2.79 -11.89 0.96
CA GLN A 77 3.53 -13.11 1.29
C GLN A 77 3.19 -14.28 0.35
N TYR A 78 1.95 -14.33 -0.17
CA TYR A 78 1.51 -15.38 -1.08
C TYR A 78 1.64 -15.02 -2.57
N ALA A 79 2.08 -13.80 -2.89
CA ALA A 79 2.36 -13.39 -4.26
C ALA A 79 3.50 -14.22 -4.89
N ASP A 80 3.50 -14.35 -6.22
CA ASP A 80 4.62 -14.87 -6.99
C ASP A 80 5.36 -13.77 -7.78
N LEU A 81 4.77 -12.56 -7.81
CA LEU A 81 5.39 -11.34 -8.33
C LEU A 81 4.99 -10.15 -7.47
N VAL A 82 5.95 -9.44 -6.92
CA VAL A 82 5.75 -8.17 -6.21
C VAL A 82 6.37 -7.03 -7.01
N LEU A 83 5.52 -6.15 -7.55
CA LEU A 83 5.96 -4.93 -8.20
C LEU A 83 5.95 -3.78 -7.18
N VAL A 84 7.13 -3.39 -6.73
CA VAL A 84 7.35 -2.33 -5.75
C VAL A 84 7.51 -1.01 -6.47
N LEU A 85 6.65 -0.03 -6.18
CA LEU A 85 6.63 1.28 -6.80
C LEU A 85 6.87 2.38 -5.76
N GLY A 86 8.06 2.99 -5.78
CA GLY A 86 8.43 4.10 -4.90
C GLY A 86 8.33 3.74 -3.42
N SER A 87 8.76 2.55 -3.04
CA SER A 87 8.81 2.09 -1.66
C SER A 87 10.21 1.62 -1.30
N ARG A 88 10.72 2.19 -0.21
CA ARG A 88 12.07 1.90 0.31
C ARG A 88 12.21 0.51 0.94
N LEU A 89 11.13 -0.25 1.08
CA LEU A 89 11.10 -1.55 1.75
C LEU A 89 11.87 -1.53 3.09
N ASN A 90 11.56 -0.54 3.93
CA ASN A 90 12.21 -0.39 5.22
C ASN A 90 11.82 -1.53 6.18
N ILE A 91 12.52 -1.63 7.31
CA ILE A 91 12.34 -2.69 8.30
C ILE A 91 10.90 -2.81 8.84
N ARG A 92 10.13 -1.72 8.88
CA ARG A 92 8.72 -1.76 9.32
C ARG A 92 7.81 -2.42 8.28
N GLN A 93 8.25 -2.48 7.02
CA GLN A 93 7.55 -3.17 5.93
C GLN A 93 7.99 -4.62 5.82
N THR A 94 9.26 -4.92 6.00
CA THR A 94 9.85 -6.24 5.73
C THR A 94 10.08 -7.06 6.99
N SER A 95 9.89 -6.45 8.17
CA SER A 95 10.21 -7.04 9.47
C SER A 95 11.71 -7.29 9.67
N TYR A 96 12.08 -7.80 10.84
CA TYR A 96 13.47 -8.13 11.15
C TYR A 96 13.96 -9.39 10.42
N ASN A 97 13.06 -10.28 10.06
CA ASN A 97 13.36 -11.46 9.24
C ASN A 97 13.12 -11.16 7.76
N TRP A 98 13.86 -10.19 7.21
CA TRP A 98 13.69 -9.73 5.83
C TRP A 98 13.96 -10.79 4.76
N LYS A 99 14.67 -11.89 5.08
CA LYS A 99 14.85 -13.03 4.19
C LYS A 99 13.55 -13.76 3.88
N GLU A 100 12.58 -13.68 4.78
CA GLU A 100 11.25 -14.28 4.61
C GLU A 100 10.26 -13.35 3.89
N PHE A 101 10.63 -12.08 3.65
CA PHE A 101 9.75 -11.14 2.96
C PHE A 101 9.51 -11.60 1.52
N ALA A 102 8.26 -11.96 1.20
CA ALA A 102 7.84 -12.40 -0.13
C ALA A 102 8.82 -13.41 -0.78
N LYS A 103 9.39 -14.33 0.01
CA LYS A 103 10.51 -15.22 -0.38
C LYS A 103 10.25 -16.09 -1.60
N ASN A 104 8.98 -16.31 -1.95
CA ASN A 104 8.58 -17.12 -3.11
C ASN A 104 8.20 -16.25 -4.33
N ALA A 105 8.36 -14.94 -4.24
CA ALA A 105 8.01 -14.00 -5.29
C ALA A 105 9.25 -13.46 -6.01
N ILE A 106 9.11 -13.20 -7.29
CA ILE A 106 10.01 -12.31 -8.01
C ILE A 106 9.72 -10.88 -7.56
N ILE A 107 10.72 -10.17 -7.05
CA ILE A 107 10.58 -8.79 -6.61
C ILE A 107 11.18 -7.85 -7.65
N VAL A 108 10.33 -6.98 -8.20
CA VAL A 108 10.73 -5.90 -9.11
C VAL A 108 10.56 -4.58 -8.38
N SER A 109 11.62 -3.80 -8.22
CA SER A 109 11.55 -2.48 -7.57
C SER A 109 11.83 -1.36 -8.56
N VAL A 110 10.94 -0.36 -8.56
CA VAL A 110 11.07 0.90 -9.31
C VAL A 110 11.24 2.02 -8.31
N ASP A 111 12.39 2.67 -8.32
CA ASP A 111 12.67 3.82 -7.48
C ASP A 111 13.57 4.82 -8.22
N ILE A 112 13.46 6.10 -7.86
CA ILE A 112 14.32 7.15 -8.41
C ILE A 112 15.70 7.10 -7.77
N ASP A 113 15.78 6.66 -6.50
CA ASP A 113 17.02 6.65 -5.73
C ASP A 113 17.79 5.36 -5.96
N SER A 114 18.97 5.50 -6.59
CA SER A 114 19.88 4.38 -6.85
C SER A 114 20.43 3.76 -5.56
N LEU A 115 20.54 4.52 -4.46
CA LEU A 115 21.04 4.01 -3.19
C LEU A 115 20.02 3.10 -2.52
N GLU A 116 18.73 3.46 -2.61
CA GLU A 116 17.65 2.58 -2.14
C GLU A 116 17.64 1.24 -2.90
N LEU A 117 17.87 1.28 -4.21
CA LEU A 117 17.95 0.07 -5.04
C LEU A 117 19.21 -0.76 -4.81
N LYS A 118 20.29 -0.18 -4.28
CA LYS A 118 21.54 -0.89 -3.97
C LYS A 118 21.55 -1.58 -2.62
N LYS A 119 20.57 -1.37 -1.77
CA LYS A 119 20.48 -2.03 -0.46
C LYS A 119 20.55 -3.56 -0.61
N ASN A 120 21.38 -4.19 0.23
CA ASN A 120 21.62 -5.63 0.19
C ASN A 120 20.80 -6.43 1.22
N LEU A 121 19.96 -5.76 2.02
CA LEU A 121 19.19 -6.42 3.09
C LEU A 121 18.08 -7.28 2.54
N ILE A 122 17.43 -6.85 1.44
CA ILE A 122 16.32 -7.56 0.82
C ILE A 122 16.77 -7.98 -0.58
N HIS A 123 16.47 -9.23 -0.92
CA HIS A 123 16.68 -9.68 -2.29
C HIS A 123 15.68 -9.00 -3.21
N ILE A 124 16.19 -8.26 -4.20
CA ILE A 124 15.39 -7.65 -5.27
C ILE A 124 15.92 -8.20 -6.59
N ASP A 125 15.10 -8.98 -7.28
CA ASP A 125 15.49 -9.66 -8.53
C ASP A 125 15.73 -8.68 -9.67
N TYR A 126 14.89 -7.64 -9.74
CA TYR A 126 15.02 -6.62 -10.80
C TYR A 126 14.88 -5.21 -10.25
N LYS A 127 15.86 -4.41 -10.51
CA LYS A 127 15.97 -3.00 -10.09
C LYS A 127 15.79 -2.10 -11.30
N ILE A 128 14.86 -1.14 -11.22
CA ILE A 128 14.60 -0.14 -12.27
C ILE A 128 14.77 1.23 -11.64
N GLN A 129 15.90 1.88 -11.95
CA GLN A 129 16.10 3.27 -11.55
C GLN A 129 15.32 4.17 -12.51
N MET A 130 14.19 4.72 -12.04
CA MET A 130 13.32 5.54 -12.89
C MET A 130 12.39 6.40 -12.03
N ASP A 131 12.15 7.65 -12.45
CA ASP A 131 11.07 8.46 -11.92
C ASP A 131 9.71 7.83 -12.24
N LEU A 132 8.78 7.82 -11.29
CA LEU A 132 7.48 7.18 -11.45
C LEU A 132 6.59 7.88 -12.50
N LYS A 133 6.75 9.19 -12.74
CA LYS A 133 6.05 9.87 -13.86
C LYS A 133 6.49 9.28 -15.20
N ILE A 134 7.81 9.08 -15.36
CA ILE A 134 8.38 8.49 -16.59
C ILE A 134 7.95 7.02 -16.68
N PHE A 135 7.99 6.29 -15.58
CA PHE A 135 7.54 4.90 -15.52
C PHE A 135 6.09 4.77 -16.00
N PHE A 136 5.15 5.47 -15.40
CA PHE A 136 3.74 5.39 -15.78
C PHE A 136 3.46 5.94 -17.17
N LYS A 137 4.12 7.05 -17.58
CA LYS A 137 4.01 7.60 -18.94
C LYS A 137 4.31 6.56 -20.01
N ASN A 138 5.31 5.71 -19.77
CA ASN A 138 5.74 4.69 -20.70
C ASN A 138 4.99 3.37 -20.49
N PHE A 139 4.86 2.90 -19.25
CA PHE A 139 4.33 1.58 -18.96
C PHE A 139 2.81 1.50 -19.17
N ASN A 140 2.05 2.57 -18.91
CA ASN A 140 0.61 2.62 -19.19
C ASN A 140 0.25 2.53 -20.68
N LYS A 141 1.21 2.77 -21.58
CA LYS A 141 1.05 2.57 -23.03
C LYS A 141 1.17 1.09 -23.41
N ILE A 142 1.86 0.29 -22.61
CA ILE A 142 2.08 -1.12 -22.87
C ILE A 142 0.79 -1.88 -22.56
N LYS A 143 0.35 -2.70 -23.52
CA LYS A 143 -0.82 -3.56 -23.33
C LYS A 143 -0.39 -4.86 -22.65
N ILE A 144 -0.89 -5.08 -21.44
CA ILE A 144 -0.73 -6.32 -20.68
C ILE A 144 -1.91 -7.25 -21.00
N LYS A 145 -1.64 -8.51 -21.27
CA LYS A 145 -2.67 -9.52 -21.50
C LYS A 145 -3.30 -9.93 -20.16
N THR A 146 -4.47 -9.38 -19.87
CA THR A 146 -5.21 -9.61 -18.62
C THR A 146 -6.33 -10.65 -18.75
N ILE A 147 -6.59 -11.11 -19.98
CA ILE A 147 -7.60 -12.12 -20.32
C ILE A 147 -6.87 -13.38 -20.79
N ASP A 148 -7.24 -14.52 -20.28
CA ASP A 148 -6.71 -15.81 -20.68
C ASP A 148 -7.39 -16.37 -21.98
N LYS A 149 -6.98 -17.56 -22.40
CA LYS A 149 -7.56 -18.23 -23.59
C LYS A 149 -9.03 -18.58 -23.42
N SER A 150 -9.54 -18.72 -22.19
CA SER A 150 -10.95 -18.99 -21.88
C SER A 150 -11.81 -17.74 -21.78
N LYS A 151 -11.27 -16.57 -22.14
CA LYS A 151 -11.90 -15.25 -22.03
C LYS A 151 -12.18 -14.80 -20.59
N ASN A 152 -11.60 -15.48 -19.60
CA ASN A 152 -11.69 -15.11 -18.19
C ASN A 152 -10.55 -14.16 -17.81
N LEU A 153 -10.77 -13.38 -16.71
CA LEU A 153 -9.70 -12.59 -16.13
C LEU A 153 -8.58 -13.52 -15.67
N LYS A 154 -7.37 -13.28 -16.16
CA LYS A 154 -6.21 -14.16 -15.95
C LYS A 154 -5.92 -14.46 -14.49
N TRP A 155 -6.12 -13.47 -13.60
CA TRP A 155 -5.85 -13.62 -12.17
C TRP A 155 -7.13 -13.82 -11.34
N PHE A 156 -8.21 -14.32 -11.95
CA PHE A 156 -9.50 -14.51 -11.30
C PHE A 156 -9.37 -15.28 -9.97
N LYS A 157 -8.75 -16.44 -9.98
CA LYS A 157 -8.54 -17.27 -8.78
C LYS A 157 -7.72 -16.55 -7.71
N TRP A 158 -6.74 -15.76 -8.12
CA TRP A 158 -5.93 -14.96 -7.21
C TRP A 158 -6.71 -13.82 -6.57
N ILE A 159 -7.48 -13.09 -7.36
CA ILE A 159 -8.35 -12.01 -6.87
C ILE A 159 -9.43 -12.58 -5.96
N ASP A 160 -10.02 -13.70 -6.30
CA ASP A 160 -11.01 -14.39 -5.48
C ASP A 160 -10.43 -14.78 -4.13
N TRP A 161 -9.24 -15.38 -4.11
CA TRP A 161 -8.53 -15.67 -2.87
C TRP A 161 -8.21 -14.39 -2.07
N CYS A 162 -7.76 -13.32 -2.70
CA CYS A 162 -7.52 -12.05 -2.03
C CYS A 162 -8.82 -11.48 -1.41
N ASN A 163 -9.95 -11.62 -2.10
CA ASN A 163 -11.26 -11.20 -1.59
C ASN A 163 -11.69 -12.06 -0.38
N TYR A 164 -11.45 -13.37 -0.44
CA TYR A 164 -11.69 -14.27 0.68
C TYR A 164 -10.86 -13.83 1.90
N ILE A 165 -9.55 -13.61 1.75
CA ILE A 165 -8.68 -13.14 2.84
C ILE A 165 -9.14 -11.77 3.37
N LYS A 166 -9.56 -10.86 2.48
CA LYS A 166 -10.08 -9.55 2.87
C LYS A 166 -11.35 -9.69 3.71
N LYS A 167 -12.26 -10.58 3.35
CA LYS A 167 -13.50 -10.85 4.08
C LYS A 167 -13.22 -11.44 5.48
N GLU A 168 -12.30 -12.40 5.57
CA GLU A 168 -12.02 -13.12 6.80
C GLU A 168 -11.17 -12.31 7.81
N PHE A 169 -10.21 -11.52 7.31
CA PHE A 169 -9.19 -10.89 8.16
C PHE A 169 -9.28 -9.37 8.25
N THR A 170 -10.26 -8.72 7.58
CA THR A 170 -10.49 -7.29 7.83
C THR A 170 -11.10 -7.13 9.21
N PRO A 171 -10.46 -6.34 10.10
CA PRO A 171 -10.97 -6.12 11.44
C PRO A 171 -12.38 -5.51 11.41
N LYS A 172 -13.30 -6.07 12.18
CA LYS A 172 -14.65 -5.56 12.36
C LYS A 172 -14.77 -4.89 13.71
N ILE A 173 -15.69 -3.95 13.84
CA ILE A 173 -15.86 -3.22 15.09
C ILE A 173 -16.28 -4.16 16.23
N GLU A 174 -17.02 -5.21 15.90
CA GLU A 174 -17.49 -6.22 16.83
C GLU A 174 -16.38 -7.07 17.44
N ASP A 175 -15.21 -7.13 16.77
CA ASP A 175 -14.01 -7.82 17.27
C ASP A 175 -13.40 -7.10 18.49
N TYR A 176 -13.78 -5.84 18.72
CA TYR A 176 -13.19 -4.97 19.75
C TYR A 176 -14.23 -4.60 20.82
N LYS A 177 -14.33 -5.45 21.83
CA LYS A 177 -15.28 -5.24 22.95
C LYS A 177 -14.94 -3.99 23.76
N ILE A 178 -15.97 -3.27 24.18
CA ILE A 178 -15.86 -2.22 25.18
C ILE A 178 -15.93 -2.88 26.55
N TYR A 179 -14.85 -2.77 27.33
CA TYR A 179 -14.81 -3.32 28.69
C TYR A 179 -15.09 -2.22 29.71
N GLN A 180 -16.21 -2.33 30.40
CA GLN A 180 -16.60 -1.43 31.49
C GLN A 180 -16.46 0.07 31.11
N LYS A 181 -15.63 0.82 31.86
CA LYS A 181 -15.41 2.26 31.65
C LYS A 181 -14.23 2.57 30.72
N LYS A 182 -13.62 1.57 30.04
CA LYS A 182 -12.45 1.78 29.17
C LYS A 182 -12.83 1.63 27.71
N ILE A 183 -12.40 2.59 26.88
CA ILE A 183 -12.61 2.57 25.44
C ILE A 183 -11.45 1.82 24.79
N ASN A 184 -11.78 0.79 23.98
CA ASN A 184 -10.80 0.13 23.15
C ASN A 184 -10.37 1.07 22.01
N VAL A 185 -9.06 1.26 21.82
CA VAL A 185 -8.53 2.20 20.83
C VAL A 185 -8.91 1.82 19.39
N TYR A 186 -8.99 0.55 19.06
CA TYR A 186 -9.43 0.09 17.75
C TYR A 186 -10.89 0.44 17.48
N HIS A 187 -11.75 0.17 18.46
CA HIS A 187 -13.16 0.56 18.39
C HIS A 187 -13.32 2.08 18.21
N PHE A 188 -12.55 2.87 18.96
CA PHE A 188 -12.54 4.32 18.84
C PHE A 188 -12.13 4.78 17.42
N ILE A 189 -11.01 4.28 16.91
CA ILE A 189 -10.46 4.68 15.60
C ILE A 189 -11.40 4.26 14.46
N ILE A 190 -11.97 3.05 14.50
CA ILE A 190 -12.93 2.62 13.46
C ILE A 190 -14.12 3.57 13.39
N ASN A 191 -14.67 3.99 14.54
CA ASN A 191 -15.78 4.93 14.56
C ASN A 191 -15.35 6.35 14.16
N LEU A 192 -14.20 6.82 14.65
CA LEU A 192 -13.67 8.13 14.28
C LEU A 192 -13.50 8.27 12.75
N PHE A 193 -12.95 7.25 12.10
CA PHE A 193 -12.72 7.30 10.65
C PHE A 193 -14.01 7.27 9.82
N LYS A 194 -15.14 6.81 10.37
CA LYS A 194 -16.45 6.92 9.73
C LYS A 194 -16.99 8.36 9.74
N LEU A 195 -16.55 9.18 10.67
CA LEU A 195 -17.02 10.56 10.83
C LEU A 195 -16.27 11.56 9.94
N PHE A 196 -15.11 11.19 9.41
CA PHE A 196 -14.33 12.10 8.56
C PHE A 196 -15.09 12.44 7.27
N LYS A 197 -15.19 13.73 7.00
CA LYS A 197 -15.74 14.27 5.77
C LYS A 197 -14.71 14.22 4.64
N LYS A 198 -15.13 14.54 3.43
CA LYS A 198 -14.21 14.71 2.30
C LYS A 198 -13.28 15.91 2.56
N ASP A 199 -12.05 15.80 2.06
CA ASP A 199 -11.03 16.86 2.07
C ASP A 199 -10.45 17.18 3.47
N GLU A 200 -10.77 16.40 4.49
CA GLU A 200 -10.16 16.58 5.82
C GLU A 200 -8.71 16.09 5.83
N ILE A 201 -7.89 16.85 6.55
CA ILE A 201 -6.48 16.52 6.81
C ILE A 201 -6.39 15.99 8.24
N ILE A 202 -5.94 14.75 8.36
CA ILE A 202 -5.73 14.07 9.63
C ILE A 202 -4.23 14.13 9.95
N VAL A 203 -3.87 14.70 11.08
CA VAL A 203 -2.48 14.69 11.58
C VAL A 203 -2.43 13.77 12.78
N ALA A 204 -1.63 12.73 12.70
CA ALA A 204 -1.53 11.70 13.73
C ALA A 204 -0.21 11.81 14.49
N ALA A 205 -0.31 11.61 15.81
CA ALA A 205 0.83 11.41 16.69
C ALA A 205 1.52 10.06 16.44
N ASP A 206 2.60 9.82 17.14
CA ASP A 206 3.30 8.54 17.12
C ASP A 206 2.58 7.46 17.95
N GLY A 207 3.15 6.25 17.97
CA GLY A 207 2.65 5.13 18.74
C GLY A 207 1.27 4.65 18.25
N ALA A 208 0.34 4.42 19.17
CA ALA A 208 -0.99 3.89 18.87
C ALA A 208 -1.79 4.81 17.94
N ALA A 209 -1.58 6.12 18.01
CA ALA A 209 -2.27 7.11 17.18
C ALA A 209 -1.92 7.01 15.69
N THR A 210 -0.78 6.44 15.34
CA THR A 210 -0.39 6.12 13.94
C THR A 210 -0.59 4.64 13.61
N VAL A 211 -0.24 3.75 14.52
CA VAL A 211 -0.27 2.30 14.28
C VAL A 211 -1.71 1.80 14.08
N VAL A 212 -2.63 2.17 14.97
CA VAL A 212 -4.01 1.69 14.89
C VAL A 212 -4.73 2.19 13.63
N PRO A 213 -4.66 3.49 13.25
CA PRO A 213 -5.17 3.94 11.95
C PRO A 213 -4.55 3.21 10.76
N SER A 214 -3.27 2.86 10.82
CA SER A 214 -2.62 2.08 9.76
C SER A 214 -3.23 0.69 9.58
N GLN A 215 -3.75 0.10 10.65
CA GLN A 215 -4.34 -1.25 10.64
C GLN A 215 -5.82 -1.25 10.29
N VAL A 216 -6.59 -0.30 10.80
CA VAL A 216 -8.05 -0.30 10.70
C VAL A 216 -8.67 0.98 10.12
N GLY A 217 -7.89 2.03 9.90
CA GLY A 217 -8.36 3.30 9.36
C GLY A 217 -8.56 3.22 7.84
N TYR A 218 -9.76 3.57 7.39
CA TYR A 218 -10.10 3.68 5.97
C TYR A 218 -10.31 5.14 5.60
N LEU A 219 -9.55 5.62 4.62
CA LEU A 219 -9.66 6.97 4.12
C LEU A 219 -10.35 7.02 2.76
N ASN A 220 -11.14 8.05 2.56
CA ASN A 220 -11.68 8.40 1.25
C ASN A 220 -10.57 8.98 0.37
N LYS A 221 -10.77 8.96 -0.95
CA LYS A 221 -9.79 9.39 -1.96
C LYS A 221 -9.23 10.80 -1.76
N ARG A 222 -9.96 11.68 -1.08
CA ARG A 222 -9.62 13.11 -0.93
C ARG A 222 -9.07 13.48 0.45
N ASN A 223 -9.17 12.58 1.42
CA ASN A 223 -8.58 12.83 2.74
C ASN A 223 -7.05 12.71 2.68
N LYS A 224 -6.38 13.49 3.51
CA LYS A 224 -4.93 13.41 3.71
C LYS A 224 -4.62 12.88 5.10
N PHE A 225 -3.61 12.02 5.20
CA PHE A 225 -3.15 11.50 6.48
C PHE A 225 -1.66 11.81 6.64
N ILE A 226 -1.34 12.65 7.60
CA ILE A 226 0.02 13.10 7.89
C ILE A 226 0.48 12.46 9.19
N ALA A 227 1.60 11.75 9.15
CA ALA A 227 2.25 11.18 10.31
C ALA A 227 3.77 11.27 10.17
N ASN A 228 4.46 11.55 11.26
CA ASN A 228 5.93 11.64 11.29
C ASN A 228 6.55 10.25 11.54
N SER A 229 6.16 9.26 10.77
CA SER A 229 6.58 7.87 10.97
C SER A 229 8.06 7.61 10.71
N GLY A 230 8.75 8.49 10.02
CA GLY A 230 10.19 8.38 9.73
C GLY A 230 11.06 8.68 10.94
N SER A 231 10.85 9.83 11.56
CA SER A 231 11.58 10.28 12.75
C SER A 231 10.90 9.92 14.06
N ALA A 232 9.60 9.72 14.02
CA ALA A 232 8.75 9.37 15.17
C ALA A 232 8.92 10.36 16.35
N SER A 233 8.95 11.66 16.04
CA SER A 233 9.15 12.72 17.04
C SER A 233 7.87 12.91 17.83
N MET A 234 7.91 12.68 19.14
CA MET A 234 6.80 12.97 20.05
C MET A 234 6.49 14.47 20.05
N GLY A 235 5.19 14.82 20.04
CA GLY A 235 4.73 16.20 19.99
C GLY A 235 4.64 16.80 18.59
N PHE A 236 4.93 16.04 17.52
CA PHE A 236 4.80 16.49 16.14
C PHE A 236 3.36 16.86 15.77
N GLU A 237 2.39 16.15 16.31
CA GLU A 237 0.99 16.21 15.89
C GLU A 237 0.36 17.58 16.07
N LEU A 238 0.66 18.28 17.18
CA LEU A 238 0.07 19.57 17.45
C LEU A 238 0.59 20.67 16.49
N PRO A 239 1.90 20.93 16.37
CA PRO A 239 2.40 21.89 15.39
C PRO A 239 2.09 21.47 13.94
N GLY A 240 2.08 20.17 13.65
CA GLY A 240 1.69 19.65 12.34
C GLY A 240 0.23 19.96 12.01
N ALA A 241 -0.69 19.82 12.96
CA ALA A 241 -2.11 20.14 12.78
C ALA A 241 -2.32 21.65 12.61
N ILE A 242 -1.61 22.49 13.37
CA ILE A 242 -1.63 23.95 13.24
C ILE A 242 -1.15 24.34 11.83
N GLY A 243 0.00 23.80 11.40
CA GLY A 243 0.54 24.06 10.05
C GLY A 243 -0.42 23.63 8.94
N ALA A 244 -1.03 22.43 9.04
CA ALA A 244 -2.01 21.96 8.09
C ALA A 244 -3.26 22.84 8.04
N SER A 245 -3.75 23.32 9.18
CA SER A 245 -4.90 24.23 9.26
C SER A 245 -4.61 25.58 8.59
N ILE A 246 -3.41 26.13 8.76
CA ILE A 246 -3.00 27.39 8.13
C ILE A 246 -2.87 27.22 6.62
N ALA A 247 -2.27 26.11 6.17
CA ALA A 247 -2.04 25.85 4.75
C ALA A 247 -3.30 25.51 3.95
N ASN A 248 -4.40 25.16 4.63
CA ASN A 248 -5.65 24.73 4.00
C ASN A 248 -6.80 25.74 4.19
N ARG A 249 -6.46 27.01 4.38
CA ARG A 249 -7.42 28.11 4.45
C ARG A 249 -7.86 28.59 3.09
#